data_c9cd5f9a8e8708295c58a6215e589bf3
#
_entry.id   c9cd5f9a8e8708295c58a6215e589bf3
#
_cell.length_a   1.000
_cell.length_b   1.000
_cell.length_c   1.000
_cell.angle_alpha   90.00
_cell.angle_beta   90.00
_cell.angle_gamma   90.00
#
_symmetry.space_group_name_H-M   'P 1'
#
loop_
_entity.id
_entity.type
_entity.pdbx_description
1 polymer ?
#
loop_
_entity_poly.entity_id
_entity_poly.type
_entity_poly.pdbx_seq_one_letter_code
_entity_poly.pdbx_strand_id
1 'polypeptide(L)'
;MSVPTSTPSTATPHIGPEQSRDAFIAARDFLQKHRTDYERAYQEFRWPELGEFNWALDYFDHMARGNEAVALHIVEEDGSQTRRSFAEMSARSSQVANWLRSLGVKRGDRVLLMLGNELALWELMLACIKLGAVMIPATMLLTADDLQDRLDRGQVRHVVVASAHTDKFTQLAGDYTRICVGARQDGWHAFADAVDHTTVFAPEGRTLADDPLLLYFTSGTTSKPKLVLHTHQSYPVGHLSTMYWIGLQPGGVHLNISSPGWAKHAWSCFFAPWIAGATIFIYNYARFSAKALLQAMQDHQVTSLCAPPTVWRMMIQEDLSPWRERLTLREVIGAGEPLNPEIIDQVRDAWGLTLRDGFGQTETCAQIGNTPGQPLKPGSMGRPLPGYDVVLLDVDDKESNEGEVSLRLSPRPTGLMVCYEDSPEKTAQVMREGYYHTGDTAERDADGYITFVGRADDVFKASDYRISPFELESALMEHEAVAEVAIVPSPDPVRLAVPKAYLILTTGTPPSRELAEEIFAFARSRLAPYKRVRRIEFVDELPKTISGKIRRVQLRKDEVLKVQAAARGEHEFFEEDFPGLKG
;
A
#
# COMPACT_ATOMS: atom_id res chain seq x y z
N MET A 1 -52.92 -28.13 -26.44
CA MET A 1 -51.83 -27.20 -26.81
C MET A 1 -50.83 -27.20 -25.67
N SER A 2 -49.69 -27.82 -25.95
CA SER A 2 -48.65 -28.14 -24.97
C SER A 2 -47.82 -26.89 -24.68
N VAL A 3 -47.60 -26.61 -23.38
CA VAL A 3 -46.67 -25.58 -22.87
C VAL A 3 -45.26 -26.12 -23.06
N PRO A 4 -44.29 -25.37 -23.59
CA PRO A 4 -42.92 -25.83 -23.72
C PRO A 4 -42.22 -25.75 -22.35
N THR A 5 -41.57 -26.85 -22.04
CA THR A 5 -40.74 -27.13 -20.90
C THR A 5 -39.56 -26.15 -20.80
N SER A 6 -39.32 -25.70 -19.57
CA SER A 6 -38.18 -24.94 -19.08
C SER A 6 -36.84 -25.48 -19.58
N THR A 7 -36.04 -24.60 -20.17
CA THR A 7 -34.60 -24.79 -20.40
C THR A 7 -33.88 -25.10 -19.08
N PRO A 8 -32.96 -26.08 -19.02
CA PRO A 8 -32.17 -26.33 -17.83
C PRO A 8 -31.21 -25.15 -17.60
N SER A 9 -31.24 -24.58 -16.41
CA SER A 9 -30.20 -23.72 -15.87
C SER A 9 -28.87 -24.48 -15.94
N THR A 10 -27.91 -24.01 -16.73
CA THR A 10 -26.53 -24.50 -16.70
C THR A 10 -25.95 -24.11 -15.34
N ALA A 11 -26.05 -25.02 -14.37
CA ALA A 11 -25.34 -24.87 -13.11
C ALA A 11 -23.84 -24.70 -13.41
N THR A 12 -23.23 -23.62 -12.99
CA THR A 12 -21.79 -23.43 -13.04
C THR A 12 -21.13 -24.66 -12.40
N PRO A 13 -20.14 -25.30 -13.02
CA PRO A 13 -19.51 -26.48 -12.46
C PRO A 13 -18.92 -26.13 -11.10
N HIS A 14 -19.18 -27.00 -10.12
CA HIS A 14 -18.64 -26.85 -8.76
C HIS A 14 -17.12 -27.06 -8.82
N ILE A 15 -16.34 -26.00 -8.54
CA ILE A 15 -14.88 -26.03 -8.45
C ILE A 15 -14.50 -26.29 -6.99
N GLY A 16 -13.95 -27.47 -6.72
CA GLY A 16 -13.49 -27.85 -5.38
C GLY A 16 -12.13 -27.26 -4.99
N PRO A 17 -11.69 -27.47 -3.72
CA PRO A 17 -10.48 -26.82 -3.20
C PRO A 17 -9.19 -27.26 -3.91
N GLU A 18 -9.07 -28.53 -4.32
CA GLU A 18 -7.89 -29.01 -5.06
C GLU A 18 -7.79 -28.38 -6.44
N GLN A 19 -8.90 -28.28 -7.17
CA GLN A 19 -8.93 -27.62 -8.47
C GLN A 19 -8.62 -26.14 -8.36
N SER A 20 -9.16 -25.45 -7.35
CA SER A 20 -8.87 -24.04 -7.06
C SER A 20 -7.39 -23.85 -6.75
N ARG A 21 -6.81 -24.69 -5.88
CA ARG A 21 -5.39 -24.67 -5.56
C ARG A 21 -4.53 -24.83 -6.81
N ASP A 22 -4.81 -25.83 -7.63
CA ASP A 22 -4.02 -26.14 -8.80
C ASP A 22 -4.11 -25.03 -9.85
N ALA A 23 -5.28 -24.41 -10.02
CA ALA A 23 -5.48 -23.24 -10.86
C ALA A 23 -4.67 -22.03 -10.35
N PHE A 24 -4.67 -21.79 -9.03
CA PHE A 24 -3.87 -20.73 -8.41
C PHE A 24 -2.35 -20.95 -8.61
N ILE A 25 -1.87 -22.19 -8.39
CA ILE A 25 -0.47 -22.56 -8.59
C ILE A 25 -0.08 -22.38 -10.06
N ALA A 26 -0.91 -22.82 -11.00
CA ALA A 26 -0.65 -22.66 -12.43
C ALA A 26 -0.53 -21.18 -12.84
N ALA A 27 -1.40 -20.31 -12.30
CA ALA A 27 -1.36 -18.87 -12.55
C ALA A 27 -0.08 -18.24 -11.97
N ARG A 28 0.32 -18.62 -10.75
CA ARG A 28 1.58 -18.21 -10.14
C ARG A 28 2.79 -18.62 -10.98
N ASP A 29 2.86 -19.88 -11.35
CA ASP A 29 3.99 -20.46 -12.10
C ASP A 29 4.11 -19.85 -13.49
N PHE A 30 2.98 -19.54 -14.13
CA PHE A 30 2.96 -18.80 -15.38
C PHE A 30 3.63 -17.44 -15.24
N LEU A 31 3.27 -16.64 -14.21
CA LEU A 31 3.86 -15.33 -13.98
C LEU A 31 5.35 -15.41 -13.60
N GLN A 32 5.75 -16.39 -12.79
CA GLN A 32 7.16 -16.60 -12.46
C GLN A 32 7.98 -16.99 -13.69
N LYS A 33 7.45 -17.87 -14.54
CA LYS A 33 8.09 -18.29 -15.80
C LYS A 33 8.30 -17.12 -16.76
N HIS A 34 7.33 -16.21 -16.85
CA HIS A 34 7.35 -15.06 -17.75
C HIS A 34 7.72 -13.74 -17.03
N ARG A 35 8.46 -13.83 -15.92
CA ARG A 35 8.84 -12.69 -15.09
C ARG A 35 9.50 -11.54 -15.85
N THR A 36 10.31 -11.86 -16.86
CA THR A 36 11.03 -10.88 -17.69
C THR A 36 10.47 -10.74 -19.11
N ASP A 37 9.33 -11.35 -19.39
CA ASP A 37 8.62 -11.26 -20.67
C ASP A 37 7.25 -10.61 -20.43
N TYR A 38 7.26 -9.28 -20.30
CA TYR A 38 6.05 -8.52 -20.00
C TYR A 38 4.96 -8.71 -21.04
N GLU A 39 5.29 -8.65 -22.33
CA GLU A 39 4.28 -8.72 -23.40
C GLU A 39 3.50 -10.03 -23.33
N ARG A 40 4.21 -11.12 -23.17
CA ARG A 40 3.59 -12.43 -23.03
C ARG A 40 2.82 -12.57 -21.72
N ALA A 41 3.41 -12.12 -20.60
CA ALA A 41 2.72 -12.15 -19.31
C ALA A 41 1.42 -11.35 -19.36
N TYR A 42 1.42 -10.15 -19.95
CA TYR A 42 0.24 -9.31 -20.05
C TYR A 42 -0.84 -9.88 -20.98
N GLN A 43 -0.43 -10.38 -22.13
CA GLN A 43 -1.38 -10.88 -23.14
C GLN A 43 -2.00 -12.24 -22.80
N GLU A 44 -1.21 -13.16 -22.22
CA GLU A 44 -1.63 -14.54 -22.00
C GLU A 44 -2.12 -14.84 -20.58
N PHE A 45 -1.76 -14.03 -19.57
CA PHE A 45 -2.22 -14.23 -18.20
C PHE A 45 -3.74 -14.13 -18.11
N ARG A 46 -4.34 -15.06 -17.37
CA ARG A 46 -5.74 -15.01 -16.97
C ARG A 46 -5.81 -15.30 -15.47
N TRP A 47 -6.69 -14.57 -14.78
CA TRP A 47 -6.99 -14.87 -13.39
C TRP A 47 -7.49 -16.30 -13.24
N PRO A 48 -7.05 -17.05 -12.21
CA PRO A 48 -7.56 -18.38 -11.97
C PRO A 48 -9.04 -18.34 -11.57
N GLU A 49 -9.83 -19.28 -12.09
CA GLU A 49 -11.21 -19.48 -11.66
C GLU A 49 -11.21 -20.36 -10.41
N LEU A 50 -11.78 -19.82 -9.32
CA LEU A 50 -11.82 -20.47 -8.01
C LEU A 50 -13.26 -20.62 -7.55
N GLY A 51 -13.57 -21.75 -6.91
CA GLY A 51 -14.86 -21.99 -6.25
C GLY A 51 -14.70 -22.06 -4.75
N GLU A 52 -14.26 -23.20 -4.23
CA GLU A 52 -13.86 -23.33 -2.83
C GLU A 52 -12.36 -23.06 -2.72
N PHE A 53 -11.99 -22.10 -1.90
CA PHE A 53 -10.58 -21.74 -1.75
C PHE A 53 -10.30 -21.04 -0.42
N ASN A 54 -9.40 -21.62 0.35
CA ASN A 54 -8.80 -21.02 1.53
C ASN A 54 -7.29 -20.92 1.32
N TRP A 55 -6.77 -19.73 1.08
CA TRP A 55 -5.38 -19.53 0.74
C TRP A 55 -4.39 -20.16 1.75
N ALA A 56 -4.71 -20.10 3.06
CA ALA A 56 -3.84 -20.68 4.08
C ALA A 56 -3.88 -22.22 4.08
N LEU A 57 -5.06 -22.83 3.95
CA LEU A 57 -5.22 -24.28 3.98
C LEU A 57 -4.82 -24.93 2.65
N ASP A 58 -5.31 -24.36 1.53
CA ASP A 58 -5.19 -25.01 0.22
C ASP A 58 -3.84 -24.72 -0.43
N TYR A 59 -3.30 -23.49 -0.26
CA TYR A 59 -2.03 -23.10 -0.85
C TYR A 59 -0.87 -23.11 0.14
N PHE A 60 -0.94 -22.30 1.23
CA PHE A 60 0.19 -22.13 2.13
C PHE A 60 0.57 -23.44 2.84
N ASP A 61 -0.40 -24.13 3.44
CA ASP A 61 -0.15 -25.41 4.12
C ASP A 61 0.30 -26.50 3.14
N HIS A 62 -0.19 -26.47 1.87
CA HIS A 62 0.28 -27.38 0.84
C HIS A 62 1.76 -27.15 0.52
N MET A 63 2.18 -25.91 0.33
CA MET A 63 3.58 -25.54 0.06
C MET A 63 4.48 -25.79 1.28
N ALA A 64 3.95 -25.67 2.48
CA ALA A 64 4.67 -25.80 3.74
C ALA A 64 4.99 -27.26 4.15
N ARG A 65 4.37 -28.26 3.52
CA ARG A 65 4.57 -29.67 3.87
C ARG A 65 6.04 -30.10 3.71
N GLY A 66 6.70 -30.36 4.84
CA GLY A 66 8.12 -30.75 4.84
C GLY A 66 9.06 -29.67 4.32
N ASN A 67 8.62 -28.43 4.24
CA ASN A 67 9.42 -27.32 3.76
C ASN A 67 10.10 -26.60 4.93
N GLU A 68 11.37 -26.93 5.14
CA GLU A 68 12.21 -26.36 6.21
C GLU A 68 12.90 -25.05 5.79
N ALA A 69 12.64 -24.53 4.57
CA ALA A 69 13.13 -23.23 4.19
C ALA A 69 12.53 -22.14 5.09
N VAL A 70 13.30 -21.09 5.35
CA VAL A 70 12.88 -19.99 6.22
C VAL A 70 11.72 -19.21 5.55
N ALA A 71 10.57 -19.18 6.21
CA ALA A 71 9.41 -18.41 5.78
C ALA A 71 9.44 -16.98 6.33
N LEU A 72 9.87 -16.84 7.59
CA LEU A 72 9.91 -15.56 8.30
C LEU A 72 11.20 -15.43 9.09
N HIS A 73 11.87 -14.29 8.93
CA HIS A 73 13.08 -13.94 9.67
C HIS A 73 12.96 -12.51 10.20
N ILE A 74 12.83 -12.37 11.50
CA ILE A 74 12.76 -11.08 12.21
C ILE A 74 14.09 -10.84 12.91
N VAL A 75 14.65 -9.66 12.75
CA VAL A 75 15.87 -9.19 13.41
C VAL A 75 15.52 -7.90 14.16
N GLU A 76 15.84 -7.87 15.44
CA GLU A 76 15.66 -6.70 16.30
C GLU A 76 16.91 -5.81 16.28
N GLU A 77 16.76 -4.55 16.70
CA GLU A 77 17.86 -3.59 16.74
C GLU A 77 19.03 -4.02 17.67
N ASP A 78 18.72 -4.82 18.69
CA ASP A 78 19.74 -5.40 19.61
C ASP A 78 20.47 -6.61 19.04
N GLY A 79 20.12 -7.01 17.80
CA GLY A 79 20.69 -8.17 17.10
C GLY A 79 20.03 -9.51 17.44
N SER A 80 19.04 -9.54 18.33
CA SER A 80 18.25 -10.75 18.56
C SER A 80 17.44 -11.13 17.33
N GLN A 81 17.23 -12.43 17.10
CA GLN A 81 16.65 -12.94 15.87
C GLN A 81 15.60 -14.01 16.14
N THR A 82 14.56 -13.98 15.34
CA THR A 82 13.53 -15.03 15.29
C THR A 82 13.42 -15.55 13.87
N ARG A 83 13.55 -16.88 13.69
CA ARG A 83 13.38 -17.55 12.40
C ARG A 83 12.33 -18.63 12.52
N ARG A 84 11.50 -18.78 11.49
CA ARG A 84 10.53 -19.86 11.36
C ARG A 84 10.54 -20.38 9.93
N SER A 85 10.53 -21.72 9.80
CA SER A 85 10.36 -22.37 8.50
C SER A 85 8.89 -22.31 8.03
N PHE A 86 8.65 -22.62 6.77
CA PHE A 86 7.27 -22.76 6.26
C PHE A 86 6.52 -23.85 7.02
N ALA A 87 7.16 -24.99 7.31
CA ALA A 87 6.56 -26.09 8.08
C ALA A 87 6.17 -25.65 9.50
N GLU A 88 7.07 -24.92 10.19
CA GLU A 88 6.79 -24.38 11.53
C GLU A 88 5.64 -23.38 11.51
N MET A 89 5.60 -22.45 10.52
CA MET A 89 4.53 -21.47 10.39
C MET A 89 3.17 -22.13 10.15
N SER A 90 3.11 -23.18 9.31
CA SER A 90 1.89 -23.96 9.08
C SER A 90 1.40 -24.67 10.35
N ALA A 91 2.32 -25.35 11.06
CA ALA A 91 1.98 -26.04 12.31
C ALA A 91 1.52 -25.06 13.40
N ARG A 92 2.27 -23.97 13.60
CA ARG A 92 1.97 -22.99 14.64
C ARG A 92 0.68 -22.24 14.37
N SER A 93 0.42 -21.83 13.13
CA SER A 93 -0.85 -21.18 12.79
C SER A 93 -2.06 -22.11 12.92
N SER A 94 -1.91 -23.41 12.73
CA SER A 94 -2.94 -24.41 13.02
C SER A 94 -3.24 -24.51 14.53
N GLN A 95 -2.20 -24.46 15.34
CA GLN A 95 -2.28 -24.45 16.80
C GLN A 95 -3.02 -23.19 17.30
N VAL A 96 -2.65 -22.02 16.76
CA VAL A 96 -3.30 -20.74 17.04
C VAL A 96 -4.77 -20.73 16.58
N ALA A 97 -5.07 -21.32 15.42
CA ALA A 97 -6.46 -21.43 14.94
C ALA A 97 -7.33 -22.29 15.87
N ASN A 98 -6.80 -23.43 16.35
CA ASN A 98 -7.50 -24.27 17.33
C ASN A 98 -7.74 -23.53 18.64
N TRP A 99 -6.76 -22.77 19.12
CA TRP A 99 -6.90 -21.94 20.30
C TRP A 99 -7.94 -20.83 20.14
N LEU A 100 -7.88 -20.05 19.05
CA LEU A 100 -8.86 -19.01 18.75
C LEU A 100 -10.29 -19.58 18.71
N ARG A 101 -10.46 -20.77 18.10
CA ARG A 101 -11.75 -21.47 18.07
C ARG A 101 -12.23 -21.83 19.46
N SER A 102 -11.35 -22.25 20.38
CA SER A 102 -11.71 -22.53 21.78
C SER A 102 -12.16 -21.28 22.53
N LEU A 103 -11.73 -20.09 22.12
CA LEU A 103 -12.20 -18.79 22.62
C LEU A 103 -13.49 -18.30 21.94
N GLY A 104 -14.06 -19.10 21.04
CA GLY A 104 -15.33 -18.80 20.39
C GLY A 104 -15.21 -18.08 19.03
N VAL A 105 -14.01 -17.90 18.47
CA VAL A 105 -13.84 -17.34 17.12
C VAL A 105 -14.41 -18.30 16.07
N LYS A 106 -15.29 -17.79 15.22
CA LYS A 106 -15.99 -18.55 14.18
C LYS A 106 -15.75 -17.96 12.80
N ARG A 107 -16.11 -18.72 11.77
CA ARG A 107 -16.16 -18.25 10.38
C ARG A 107 -17.00 -16.96 10.29
N GLY A 108 -16.49 -15.95 9.61
CA GLY A 108 -17.13 -14.65 9.42
C GLY A 108 -17.02 -13.69 10.60
N ASP A 109 -16.54 -14.15 11.77
CA ASP A 109 -16.27 -13.24 12.88
C ASP A 109 -15.15 -12.26 12.52
N ARG A 110 -15.29 -11.02 12.95
CA ARG A 110 -14.34 -9.96 12.68
C ARG A 110 -13.34 -9.82 13.81
N VAL A 111 -12.06 -9.95 13.46
CA VAL A 111 -10.93 -9.94 14.38
C VAL A 111 -10.07 -8.73 14.11
N LEU A 112 -10.04 -7.76 15.02
CA LEU A 112 -9.13 -6.63 14.94
C LEU A 112 -7.74 -7.06 15.41
N LEU A 113 -6.72 -6.82 14.55
CA LEU A 113 -5.32 -7.14 14.82
C LEU A 113 -4.51 -5.85 14.97
N MET A 114 -4.14 -5.48 16.20
CA MET A 114 -3.32 -4.31 16.51
C MET A 114 -1.96 -4.75 17.09
N LEU A 115 -1.08 -5.18 16.21
CA LEU A 115 0.22 -5.76 16.52
C LEU A 115 1.33 -5.05 15.72
N GLY A 116 2.55 -5.09 16.25
CA GLY A 116 3.76 -4.70 15.55
C GLY A 116 4.29 -5.84 14.65
N ASN A 117 5.50 -5.65 14.14
CA ASN A 117 6.22 -6.69 13.40
C ASN A 117 6.77 -7.77 14.35
N GLU A 118 5.90 -8.50 14.98
CA GLU A 118 6.21 -9.60 15.90
C GLU A 118 5.68 -10.93 15.34
N LEU A 119 6.32 -12.04 15.66
CA LEU A 119 6.00 -13.37 15.11
C LEU A 119 4.50 -13.70 15.19
N ALA A 120 3.86 -13.32 16.30
CA ALA A 120 2.44 -13.56 16.54
C ALA A 120 1.52 -12.98 15.46
N LEU A 121 1.91 -11.85 14.82
CA LEU A 121 1.13 -11.26 13.74
C LEU A 121 0.92 -12.24 12.57
N TRP A 122 1.99 -12.86 12.09
CA TRP A 122 1.92 -13.80 10.97
C TRP A 122 1.21 -15.10 11.34
N GLU A 123 1.45 -15.61 12.56
CA GLU A 123 0.74 -16.79 13.10
C GLU A 123 -0.76 -16.55 13.17
N LEU A 124 -1.19 -15.38 13.67
CA LEU A 124 -2.58 -14.97 13.80
C LEU A 124 -3.24 -14.71 12.45
N MET A 125 -2.56 -14.06 11.52
CA MET A 125 -3.10 -13.84 10.17
C MET A 125 -3.38 -15.17 9.46
N LEU A 126 -2.44 -16.11 9.47
CA LEU A 126 -2.68 -17.46 8.93
C LEU A 126 -3.81 -18.18 9.66
N ALA A 127 -3.86 -18.09 10.99
CA ALA A 127 -4.91 -18.73 11.80
C ALA A 127 -6.30 -18.17 11.48
N CYS A 128 -6.44 -16.86 11.35
CA CYS A 128 -7.70 -16.22 10.95
C CYS A 128 -8.14 -16.68 9.56
N ILE A 129 -7.21 -16.76 8.59
CA ILE A 129 -7.52 -17.28 7.26
C ILE A 129 -8.01 -18.74 7.34
N LYS A 130 -7.32 -19.60 8.10
CA LYS A 130 -7.71 -21.00 8.29
C LYS A 130 -9.11 -21.15 8.88
N LEU A 131 -9.48 -20.29 9.84
CA LEU A 131 -10.80 -20.26 10.44
C LEU A 131 -11.89 -19.69 9.51
N GLY A 132 -11.51 -18.94 8.48
CA GLY A 132 -12.43 -18.12 7.69
C GLY A 132 -12.95 -16.91 8.46
N ALA A 133 -12.16 -16.41 9.42
CA ALA A 133 -12.45 -15.17 10.14
C ALA A 133 -11.99 -13.96 9.32
N VAL A 134 -12.69 -12.83 9.47
CA VAL A 134 -12.40 -11.59 8.73
C VAL A 134 -11.42 -10.73 9.52
N MET A 135 -10.25 -10.48 8.99
CA MET A 135 -9.21 -9.68 9.65
C MET A 135 -9.45 -8.18 9.44
N ILE A 136 -9.28 -7.40 10.52
CA ILE A 136 -9.24 -5.93 10.49
C ILE A 136 -7.86 -5.51 10.99
N PRO A 137 -6.86 -5.35 10.08
CA PRO A 137 -5.55 -4.87 10.47
C PRO A 137 -5.62 -3.43 10.98
N ALA A 138 -4.98 -3.17 12.11
CA ALA A 138 -4.98 -1.87 12.79
C ALA A 138 -3.57 -1.47 13.21
N THR A 139 -3.20 -0.21 12.96
CA THR A 139 -1.93 0.33 13.44
C THR A 139 -1.98 0.65 14.94
N MET A 140 -0.86 0.50 15.63
CA MET A 140 -0.71 0.85 17.04
C MET A 140 -0.82 2.37 17.30
N LEU A 141 -0.81 3.20 16.26
CA LEU A 141 -0.92 4.66 16.36
C LEU A 141 -2.36 5.16 16.56
N LEU A 142 -3.38 4.28 16.49
CA LEU A 142 -4.78 4.66 16.63
C LEU A 142 -5.08 5.23 18.02
N THR A 143 -5.91 6.27 18.04
CA THR A 143 -6.49 6.83 19.26
C THR A 143 -7.66 5.99 19.76
N ALA A 144 -8.17 6.27 20.97
CA ALA A 144 -9.36 5.60 21.50
C ALA A 144 -10.59 5.82 20.59
N ASP A 145 -10.79 7.03 20.08
CA ASP A 145 -11.89 7.35 19.17
C ASP A 145 -11.79 6.58 17.85
N ASP A 146 -10.58 6.49 17.30
CA ASP A 146 -10.32 5.69 16.10
C ASP A 146 -10.62 4.21 16.33
N LEU A 147 -10.26 3.68 17.49
CA LEU A 147 -10.52 2.28 17.86
C LEU A 147 -12.01 2.02 18.06
N GLN A 148 -12.74 2.95 18.74
CA GLN A 148 -14.19 2.84 18.88
C GLN A 148 -14.89 2.83 17.52
N ASP A 149 -14.50 3.72 16.59
CA ASP A 149 -15.03 3.73 15.22
C ASP A 149 -14.82 2.37 14.50
N ARG A 150 -13.65 1.73 14.72
CA ARG A 150 -13.37 0.40 14.15
C ARG A 150 -14.17 -0.71 14.81
N LEU A 151 -14.34 -0.67 16.13
CA LEU A 151 -15.16 -1.65 16.85
C LEU A 151 -16.62 -1.60 16.37
N ASP A 152 -17.18 -0.40 16.25
CA ASP A 152 -18.58 -0.19 15.89
C ASP A 152 -18.84 -0.50 14.40
N ARG A 153 -18.17 0.21 13.51
CA ARG A 153 -18.38 0.08 12.04
C ARG A 153 -17.82 -1.24 11.51
N GLY A 154 -16.69 -1.69 12.08
CA GLY A 154 -16.12 -2.99 11.76
C GLY A 154 -16.89 -4.15 12.37
N GLN A 155 -17.87 -3.92 13.26
CA GLN A 155 -18.62 -4.97 13.98
C GLN A 155 -17.68 -6.00 14.59
N VAL A 156 -16.63 -5.55 15.27
CA VAL A 156 -15.54 -6.38 15.80
C VAL A 156 -16.06 -7.25 16.95
N ARG A 157 -15.77 -8.54 16.89
CA ARG A 157 -16.10 -9.52 17.96
C ARG A 157 -14.89 -9.94 18.78
N HIS A 158 -13.71 -9.81 18.24
CA HIS A 158 -12.47 -10.20 18.91
C HIS A 158 -11.40 -9.16 18.64
N VAL A 159 -10.63 -8.80 19.65
CA VAL A 159 -9.47 -7.92 19.51
C VAL A 159 -8.21 -8.66 19.93
N VAL A 160 -7.17 -8.54 19.13
CA VAL A 160 -5.83 -9.05 19.44
C VAL A 160 -4.87 -7.86 19.45
N VAL A 161 -4.25 -7.63 20.59
CA VAL A 161 -3.50 -6.40 20.86
C VAL A 161 -2.17 -6.72 21.52
N ALA A 162 -1.10 -6.04 21.13
CA ALA A 162 0.17 -6.11 21.87
C ALA A 162 -0.03 -5.63 23.31
N SER A 163 0.49 -6.36 24.29
CA SER A 163 0.25 -6.10 25.72
C SER A 163 0.58 -4.67 26.15
N ALA A 164 1.53 -4.01 25.49
CA ALA A 164 1.89 -2.61 25.73
C ALA A 164 0.80 -1.59 25.37
N HIS A 165 -0.27 -2.01 24.66
CA HIS A 165 -1.33 -1.13 24.17
C HIS A 165 -2.74 -1.53 24.63
N THR A 166 -2.86 -2.46 25.57
CA THR A 166 -4.14 -2.93 26.11
C THR A 166 -4.89 -1.84 26.88
N ASP A 167 -4.17 -0.87 27.43
CA ASP A 167 -4.69 0.32 28.10
C ASP A 167 -5.62 1.16 27.21
N LYS A 168 -5.37 1.21 25.91
CA LYS A 168 -6.21 1.91 24.92
C LYS A 168 -7.65 1.37 24.87
N PHE A 169 -7.86 0.13 25.30
CA PHE A 169 -9.17 -0.56 25.28
C PHE A 169 -9.93 -0.45 26.62
N THR A 170 -9.35 0.18 27.64
CA THR A 170 -9.92 0.20 29.00
C THR A 170 -11.29 0.88 29.05
N GLN A 171 -11.48 1.93 28.26
CA GLN A 171 -12.72 2.74 28.24
C GLN A 171 -13.58 2.52 27.00
N LEU A 172 -13.16 1.62 26.09
CA LEU A 172 -13.92 1.36 24.86
C LEU A 172 -15.15 0.51 25.16
N ALA A 173 -16.27 0.92 24.58
CA ALA A 173 -17.53 0.20 24.68
C ALA A 173 -17.57 -0.99 23.70
N GLY A 174 -18.32 -2.04 24.07
CA GLY A 174 -18.56 -3.19 23.22
C GLY A 174 -18.38 -4.51 23.96
N ASP A 175 -19.01 -5.56 23.40
CA ASP A 175 -18.87 -6.94 23.87
C ASP A 175 -17.97 -7.69 22.88
N TYR A 176 -16.69 -7.79 23.20
CA TYR A 176 -15.68 -8.44 22.37
C TYR A 176 -14.66 -9.20 23.23
N THR A 177 -14.19 -10.34 22.70
CA THR A 177 -13.13 -11.12 23.34
C THR A 177 -11.82 -10.35 23.28
N ARG A 178 -11.12 -10.26 24.40
CA ARG A 178 -9.85 -9.54 24.56
C ARG A 178 -8.69 -10.52 24.59
N ILE A 179 -7.77 -10.40 23.63
CA ILE A 179 -6.58 -11.26 23.49
C ILE A 179 -5.33 -10.37 23.51
N CYS A 180 -4.38 -10.65 24.40
CA CYS A 180 -3.10 -9.93 24.46
C CYS A 180 -1.94 -10.80 23.97
N VAL A 181 -1.04 -10.18 23.22
CA VAL A 181 0.25 -10.74 22.80
C VAL A 181 1.36 -10.11 23.65
N GLY A 182 2.25 -10.93 24.20
CA GLY A 182 3.32 -10.48 25.10
C GLY A 182 3.01 -10.78 26.56
N ALA A 183 3.24 -9.83 27.47
CA ALA A 183 2.99 -10.00 28.90
C ALA A 183 1.51 -10.22 29.19
N ARG A 184 1.20 -11.14 30.13
CA ARG A 184 -0.17 -11.39 30.57
C ARG A 184 -0.81 -10.13 31.15
N GLN A 185 -2.08 -9.91 30.83
CA GLN A 185 -2.87 -8.78 31.29
C GLN A 185 -4.17 -9.28 31.94
N ASP A 186 -4.58 -8.67 33.05
CA ASP A 186 -5.81 -9.02 33.75
C ASP A 186 -7.03 -8.75 32.84
N GLY A 187 -7.90 -9.72 32.75
CA GLY A 187 -9.11 -9.66 31.90
C GLY A 187 -8.85 -9.88 30.40
N TRP A 188 -7.65 -10.34 30.03
CA TRP A 188 -7.28 -10.68 28.66
C TRP A 188 -6.82 -12.13 28.57
N HIS A 189 -7.22 -12.83 27.49
CA HIS A 189 -6.65 -14.13 27.15
C HIS A 189 -5.22 -13.94 26.64
N ALA A 190 -4.28 -14.72 27.16
CA ALA A 190 -2.87 -14.59 26.76
C ALA A 190 -2.58 -15.44 25.52
N PHE A 191 -2.03 -14.85 24.47
CA PHE A 191 -1.63 -15.55 23.23
C PHE A 191 -0.68 -16.74 23.50
N ALA A 192 0.13 -16.65 24.55
CA ALA A 192 1.02 -17.73 24.96
C ALA A 192 0.30 -19.05 25.23
N ASP A 193 -0.99 -19.01 25.63
CA ASP A 193 -1.79 -20.22 25.94
C ASP A 193 -2.12 -21.03 24.67
N ALA A 194 -1.93 -20.46 23.47
CA ALA A 194 -2.12 -21.18 22.23
C ALA A 194 -1.19 -22.40 22.09
N VAL A 195 -0.06 -22.44 22.82
CA VAL A 195 0.90 -23.55 22.78
C VAL A 195 0.33 -24.87 23.28
N ASP A 196 -0.71 -24.83 24.13
CA ASP A 196 -1.35 -26.01 24.69
C ASP A 196 -2.32 -26.72 23.72
N HIS A 197 -2.53 -26.16 22.54
CA HIS A 197 -3.43 -26.71 21.53
C HIS A 197 -2.70 -27.55 20.48
N THR A 198 -3.45 -28.45 19.81
CA THR A 198 -2.90 -29.31 18.76
C THR A 198 -2.52 -28.52 17.51
N THR A 199 -1.45 -28.97 16.84
CA THR A 199 -1.01 -28.46 15.53
C THR A 199 -1.82 -29.05 14.36
N VAL A 200 -2.72 -30.01 14.61
CA VAL A 200 -3.61 -30.56 13.59
C VAL A 200 -4.90 -29.75 13.58
N PHE A 201 -5.17 -29.07 12.48
CA PHE A 201 -6.36 -28.26 12.30
C PHE A 201 -7.30 -28.88 11.28
N ALA A 202 -8.59 -28.96 11.63
CA ALA A 202 -9.67 -29.33 10.72
C ALA A 202 -10.66 -28.16 10.63
N PRO A 203 -10.91 -27.61 9.44
CA PRO A 203 -11.84 -26.49 9.26
C PRO A 203 -13.29 -26.93 9.52
N GLU A 204 -14.10 -26.03 10.07
CA GLU A 204 -15.55 -26.20 10.20
C GLU A 204 -16.24 -25.72 8.92
N GLY A 205 -16.50 -26.66 8.02
CA GLY A 205 -17.07 -26.36 6.72
C GLY A 205 -16.02 -25.86 5.69
N ARG A 206 -16.51 -25.46 4.53
CA ARG A 206 -15.71 -25.06 3.38
C ARG A 206 -15.66 -23.54 3.29
N THR A 207 -14.53 -23.01 2.87
CA THR A 207 -14.38 -21.59 2.55
C THR A 207 -14.64 -21.39 1.07
N LEU A 208 -15.57 -20.52 0.72
CA LEU A 208 -15.79 -20.10 -0.65
C LEU A 208 -14.77 -19.02 -1.03
N ALA A 209 -14.38 -18.97 -2.28
CA ALA A 209 -13.47 -17.97 -2.80
C ALA A 209 -13.99 -16.52 -2.57
N ASP A 210 -15.32 -16.36 -2.58
CA ASP A 210 -16.00 -15.07 -2.33
C ASP A 210 -16.32 -14.79 -0.85
N ASP A 211 -15.97 -15.69 0.08
CA ASP A 211 -16.13 -15.40 1.50
C ASP A 211 -15.25 -14.19 1.90
N PRO A 212 -15.75 -13.30 2.78
CA PRO A 212 -14.97 -12.18 3.31
C PRO A 212 -13.69 -12.63 4.00
N LEU A 213 -12.57 -11.91 3.74
CA LEU A 213 -11.26 -12.21 4.33
C LEU A 213 -10.67 -11.04 5.10
N LEU A 214 -10.71 -9.84 4.51
CA LEU A 214 -10.06 -8.64 5.03
C LEU A 214 -11.00 -7.45 4.92
N LEU A 215 -11.03 -6.64 5.96
CA LEU A 215 -11.72 -5.37 6.00
C LEU A 215 -10.73 -4.27 6.39
N TYR A 216 -10.33 -3.42 5.45
CA TYR A 216 -9.40 -2.33 5.68
C TYR A 216 -10.11 -1.01 5.91
N PHE A 217 -9.71 -0.31 6.97
CA PHE A 217 -10.05 1.09 7.17
C PHE A 217 -9.00 1.96 6.48
N THR A 218 -9.35 2.57 5.35
CA THR A 218 -8.44 3.41 4.57
C THR A 218 -8.64 4.88 4.89
N SER A 219 -7.54 5.61 5.03
CA SER A 219 -7.59 7.07 5.17
C SER A 219 -8.08 7.69 3.87
N GLY A 220 -9.35 8.11 3.84
CA GLY A 220 -9.89 8.91 2.74
C GLY A 220 -9.60 10.41 2.93
N THR A 221 -9.78 11.18 1.88
CA THR A 221 -9.80 12.67 1.93
C THR A 221 -11.02 13.21 2.69
N THR A 222 -11.98 12.33 3.03
CA THR A 222 -13.19 12.62 3.82
C THR A 222 -12.95 12.41 5.33
N SER A 223 -13.87 12.89 6.16
CA SER A 223 -13.76 12.89 7.64
C SER A 223 -13.64 11.51 8.28
N LYS A 224 -14.12 10.44 7.63
CA LYS A 224 -14.08 9.06 8.17
C LYS A 224 -13.42 8.10 7.18
N PRO A 225 -12.65 7.10 7.67
CA PRO A 225 -12.06 6.04 6.84
C PRO A 225 -13.13 5.28 6.06
N LYS A 226 -12.79 4.81 4.84
CA LYS A 226 -13.61 3.89 4.06
C LYS A 226 -13.33 2.45 4.50
N LEU A 227 -14.34 1.58 4.45
CA LEU A 227 -14.21 0.16 4.79
C LEU A 227 -14.11 -0.68 3.51
N VAL A 228 -12.91 -1.01 3.11
CA VAL A 228 -12.62 -1.79 1.90
C VAL A 228 -12.71 -3.27 2.21
N LEU A 229 -13.66 -3.96 1.58
CA LEU A 229 -13.89 -5.39 1.74
C LEU A 229 -13.19 -6.20 0.66
N HIS A 230 -12.37 -7.17 1.09
CA HIS A 230 -11.74 -8.19 0.24
C HIS A 230 -12.13 -9.60 0.65
N THR A 231 -12.12 -10.52 -0.31
CA THR A 231 -12.46 -11.94 -0.17
C THR A 231 -11.24 -12.84 -0.19
N HIS A 232 -11.45 -14.16 0.04
CA HIS A 232 -10.40 -15.18 -0.06
C HIS A 232 -9.79 -15.29 -1.47
N GLN A 233 -10.46 -14.82 -2.52
CA GLN A 233 -9.84 -14.70 -3.84
C GLN A 233 -9.35 -13.28 -4.14
N SER A 234 -10.11 -12.23 -3.87
CA SER A 234 -9.76 -10.91 -4.38
C SER A 234 -8.42 -10.40 -3.83
N TYR A 235 -8.06 -10.74 -2.59
CA TYR A 235 -6.81 -10.25 -2.00
C TYR A 235 -5.64 -11.21 -2.20
N PRO A 236 -5.67 -12.49 -1.76
CA PRO A 236 -4.56 -13.41 -2.01
C PRO A 236 -4.26 -13.58 -3.50
N VAL A 237 -5.29 -13.77 -4.34
CA VAL A 237 -5.11 -13.98 -5.78
C VAL A 237 -4.70 -12.67 -6.48
N GLY A 238 -5.26 -11.53 -6.04
CA GLY A 238 -4.85 -10.21 -6.52
C GLY A 238 -3.35 -9.94 -6.34
N HIS A 239 -2.72 -10.53 -5.31
CA HIS A 239 -1.28 -10.38 -5.06
C HIS A 239 -0.38 -11.21 -5.97
N LEU A 240 -0.91 -12.00 -6.90
CA LEU A 240 -0.15 -12.51 -8.04
C LEU A 240 0.43 -11.36 -8.87
N SER A 241 -0.32 -10.27 -9.05
CA SER A 241 0.18 -9.06 -9.74
C SER A 241 1.27 -8.37 -8.94
N THR A 242 1.14 -8.29 -7.62
CA THR A 242 2.14 -7.69 -6.73
C THR A 242 3.43 -8.52 -6.73
N MET A 243 3.33 -9.85 -6.65
CA MET A 243 4.48 -10.76 -6.76
C MET A 243 5.23 -10.54 -8.08
N TYR A 244 4.49 -10.46 -9.19
CA TYR A 244 5.03 -10.25 -10.53
C TYR A 244 5.74 -8.89 -10.65
N TRP A 245 5.09 -7.82 -10.20
CA TRP A 245 5.64 -6.47 -10.23
C TRP A 245 6.93 -6.35 -9.41
N ILE A 246 6.95 -6.84 -8.17
CA ILE A 246 8.15 -6.83 -7.32
C ILE A 246 9.26 -7.71 -7.94
N GLY A 247 8.90 -8.73 -8.71
CA GLY A 247 9.84 -9.67 -9.31
C GLY A 247 10.32 -10.74 -8.35
N LEU A 248 9.49 -11.09 -7.36
CA LEU A 248 9.83 -12.06 -6.31
C LEU A 248 10.06 -13.46 -6.89
N GLN A 249 11.05 -14.16 -6.32
CA GLN A 249 11.45 -15.50 -6.76
C GLN A 249 11.53 -16.47 -5.57
N PRO A 250 11.33 -17.77 -5.81
CA PRO A 250 11.51 -18.79 -4.79
C PRO A 250 12.90 -18.70 -4.16
N GLY A 251 12.98 -18.87 -2.83
CA GLY A 251 14.22 -18.79 -2.07
C GLY A 251 14.86 -17.42 -1.95
N GLY A 252 14.22 -16.36 -2.48
CA GLY A 252 14.63 -14.98 -2.25
C GLY A 252 14.39 -14.54 -0.80
N VAL A 253 15.11 -13.52 -0.37
CA VAL A 253 14.92 -12.86 0.93
C VAL A 253 14.38 -11.46 0.66
N HIS A 254 13.14 -11.21 1.06
CA HIS A 254 12.43 -9.99 0.76
C HIS A 254 12.24 -9.11 1.99
N LEU A 255 12.77 -7.89 1.93
CA LEU A 255 12.57 -6.85 2.93
C LEU A 255 11.54 -5.83 2.41
N ASN A 256 10.49 -5.58 3.20
CA ASN A 256 9.60 -4.47 2.95
C ASN A 256 9.49 -3.57 4.17
N ILE A 257 9.58 -2.27 3.96
CA ILE A 257 9.39 -1.27 5.01
C ILE A 257 7.95 -0.76 4.93
N SER A 258 7.13 -1.29 5.84
CA SER A 258 5.75 -0.87 6.02
C SER A 258 5.28 -1.29 7.42
N SER A 259 4.46 -0.47 8.05
CA SER A 259 3.87 -0.80 9.35
C SER A 259 2.65 -1.74 9.19
N PRO A 260 2.47 -2.72 10.07
CA PRO A 260 1.21 -3.46 10.17
C PRO A 260 0.01 -2.53 10.35
N GLY A 261 -1.15 -2.95 9.84
CA GLY A 261 -2.35 -2.12 9.79
C GLY A 261 -2.55 -1.39 8.45
N TRP A 262 -1.53 -1.33 7.60
CA TRP A 262 -1.62 -0.79 6.25
C TRP A 262 -1.63 -1.89 5.20
N ALA A 263 -2.40 -1.68 4.13
CA ALA A 263 -2.51 -2.65 3.04
C ALA A 263 -1.14 -3.06 2.46
N LYS A 264 -0.22 -2.10 2.28
CA LYS A 264 1.13 -2.36 1.78
C LYS A 264 1.89 -3.41 2.60
N HIS A 265 1.65 -3.50 3.92
CA HIS A 265 2.25 -4.54 4.75
C HIS A 265 1.77 -5.93 4.32
N ALA A 266 0.46 -6.13 4.18
CA ALA A 266 -0.08 -7.40 3.71
C ALA A 266 0.37 -7.74 2.27
N TRP A 267 0.55 -6.74 1.40
CA TRP A 267 1.05 -6.96 0.05
C TRP A 267 2.45 -7.58 0.05
N SER A 268 3.35 -6.96 0.80
CA SER A 268 4.79 -7.14 0.65
C SER A 268 5.47 -7.75 1.89
N CYS A 269 4.75 -7.88 3.03
CA CYS A 269 5.19 -8.61 4.22
C CYS A 269 4.30 -9.82 4.53
N PHE A 270 3.46 -10.29 3.58
CA PHE A 270 2.63 -11.46 3.81
C PHE A 270 2.34 -12.20 2.50
N PHE A 271 1.41 -11.69 1.66
CA PHE A 271 0.93 -12.45 0.50
C PHE A 271 1.98 -12.64 -0.59
N ALA A 272 2.47 -11.56 -1.20
CA ALA A 272 3.34 -11.67 -2.38
C ALA A 272 4.63 -12.47 -2.14
N PRO A 273 5.39 -12.29 -1.02
CA PRO A 273 6.57 -13.09 -0.76
C PRO A 273 6.25 -14.58 -0.58
N TRP A 274 5.22 -14.92 0.18
CA TRP A 274 4.86 -16.31 0.41
C TRP A 274 4.20 -16.97 -0.81
N ILE A 275 3.53 -16.21 -1.66
CA ILE A 275 3.08 -16.70 -2.98
C ILE A 275 4.29 -17.09 -3.82
N ALA A 276 5.37 -16.31 -3.78
CA ALA A 276 6.60 -16.62 -4.49
C ALA A 276 7.43 -17.73 -3.87
N GLY A 277 7.18 -18.15 -2.62
CA GLY A 277 8.05 -19.04 -1.86
C GLY A 277 9.34 -18.35 -1.40
N ALA A 278 9.28 -17.05 -1.13
CA ALA A 278 10.38 -16.25 -0.61
C ALA A 278 10.29 -16.09 0.91
N THR A 279 11.44 -15.87 1.56
CA THR A 279 11.53 -15.51 2.98
C THR A 279 11.08 -14.06 3.16
N ILE A 280 10.17 -13.81 4.09
CA ILE A 280 9.90 -12.48 4.60
C ILE A 280 10.98 -12.12 5.60
N PHE A 281 11.72 -11.05 5.32
CA PHE A 281 12.73 -10.51 6.23
C PHE A 281 12.23 -9.20 6.84
N ILE A 282 12.31 -9.09 8.15
CA ILE A 282 11.91 -7.91 8.93
C ILE A 282 13.12 -7.43 9.73
N TYR A 283 13.39 -6.14 9.66
CA TYR A 283 14.33 -5.46 10.55
C TYR A 283 13.57 -4.44 11.39
N ASN A 284 13.46 -4.71 12.69
CA ASN A 284 12.81 -3.82 13.64
C ASN A 284 13.81 -2.80 14.19
N TYR A 285 13.37 -1.54 14.28
CA TYR A 285 14.16 -0.44 14.81
C TYR A 285 13.26 0.59 15.50
N ALA A 286 13.78 1.24 16.53
CA ALA A 286 13.07 2.32 17.21
C ALA A 286 13.13 3.62 16.38
N ARG A 287 14.28 3.89 15.76
CA ARG A 287 14.50 5.04 14.88
C ARG A 287 15.17 4.58 13.59
N PHE A 288 14.68 5.04 12.45
CA PHE A 288 15.26 4.70 11.16
C PHE A 288 16.71 5.17 11.05
N SER A 289 17.57 4.28 10.59
CA SER A 289 18.96 4.54 10.22
C SER A 289 19.27 3.83 8.90
N ALA A 290 19.56 4.60 7.86
CA ALA A 290 19.90 4.05 6.55
C ALA A 290 21.12 3.12 6.63
N LYS A 291 22.15 3.50 7.38
CA LYS A 291 23.35 2.69 7.58
C LYS A 291 23.07 1.36 8.29
N ALA A 292 22.25 1.37 9.34
CA ALA A 292 21.85 0.16 10.05
C ALA A 292 21.04 -0.78 9.14
N LEU A 293 20.12 -0.23 8.35
CA LEU A 293 19.34 -0.98 7.38
C LEU A 293 20.23 -1.61 6.31
N LEU A 294 21.17 -0.86 5.75
CA LEU A 294 22.14 -1.35 4.76
C LEU A 294 22.99 -2.49 5.33
N GLN A 295 23.45 -2.35 6.59
CA GLN A 295 24.18 -3.40 7.27
C GLN A 295 23.32 -4.66 7.46
N ALA A 296 22.08 -4.52 7.94
CA ALA A 296 21.17 -5.64 8.10
C ALA A 296 20.88 -6.36 6.76
N MET A 297 20.71 -5.60 5.68
CA MET A 297 20.52 -6.17 4.33
C MET A 297 21.75 -6.99 3.87
N GLN A 298 22.96 -6.51 4.14
CA GLN A 298 24.19 -7.24 3.85
C GLN A 298 24.31 -8.52 4.67
N ASP A 299 24.14 -8.42 6.00
CA ASP A 299 24.35 -9.53 6.93
C ASP A 299 23.35 -10.67 6.71
N HIS A 300 22.17 -10.35 6.24
CA HIS A 300 21.09 -11.30 6.01
C HIS A 300 20.79 -11.57 4.53
N GLN A 301 21.68 -11.12 3.64
CA GLN A 301 21.63 -11.41 2.21
C GLN A 301 20.27 -11.11 1.56
N VAL A 302 19.73 -9.93 1.86
CA VAL A 302 18.45 -9.47 1.30
C VAL A 302 18.57 -9.35 -0.22
N THR A 303 17.65 -10.00 -0.94
CA THR A 303 17.65 -10.05 -2.41
C THR A 303 16.68 -9.06 -3.06
N SER A 304 15.69 -8.60 -2.31
CA SER A 304 14.72 -7.61 -2.79
C SER A 304 14.28 -6.66 -1.68
N LEU A 305 14.18 -5.37 -2.00
CA LEU A 305 13.75 -4.31 -1.09
C LEU A 305 12.56 -3.55 -1.67
N CYS A 306 11.47 -3.47 -0.91
CA CYS A 306 10.34 -2.59 -1.18
C CYS A 306 10.22 -1.55 -0.07
N ALA A 307 10.34 -0.27 -0.40
CA ALA A 307 10.26 0.80 0.59
C ALA A 307 9.46 2.01 0.04
N PRO A 308 8.86 2.83 0.91
CA PRO A 308 8.21 4.07 0.47
C PRO A 308 9.26 5.10 0.01
N PRO A 309 8.91 6.02 -0.88
CA PRO A 309 9.80 7.08 -1.34
C PRO A 309 10.46 7.88 -0.21
N THR A 310 9.77 8.08 0.91
CA THR A 310 10.33 8.71 2.10
C THR A 310 11.56 7.97 2.64
N VAL A 311 11.52 6.64 2.67
CA VAL A 311 12.69 5.83 3.10
C VAL A 311 13.81 5.93 2.08
N TRP A 312 13.49 5.88 0.78
CA TRP A 312 14.49 6.04 -0.28
C TRP A 312 15.18 7.40 -0.21
N ARG A 313 14.45 8.49 0.07
CA ARG A 313 15.03 9.82 0.30
C ARG A 313 16.03 9.83 1.47
N MET A 314 15.72 9.13 2.56
CA MET A 314 16.65 9.02 3.68
C MET A 314 17.86 8.14 3.35
N MET A 315 17.69 7.11 2.53
CA MET A 315 18.79 6.23 2.14
C MET A 315 19.82 6.93 1.23
N ILE A 316 19.38 7.74 0.27
CA ILE A 316 20.27 8.48 -0.63
C ILE A 316 21.04 9.62 0.05
N GLN A 317 20.75 9.95 1.31
CA GLN A 317 21.58 10.85 2.11
C GLN A 317 22.89 10.20 2.59
N GLU A 318 22.96 8.86 2.53
CA GLU A 318 24.18 8.08 2.78
C GLU A 318 24.91 7.82 1.46
N ASP A 319 26.25 7.68 1.51
CA ASP A 319 27.00 7.17 0.37
C ASP A 319 26.64 5.69 0.13
N LEU A 320 25.84 5.47 -0.90
CA LEU A 320 25.38 4.13 -1.28
C LEU A 320 26.43 3.33 -2.06
N SER A 321 27.43 3.98 -2.66
CA SER A 321 28.39 3.36 -3.57
C SER A 321 29.21 2.22 -2.93
N PRO A 322 29.70 2.34 -1.67
CA PRO A 322 30.46 1.25 -1.00
C PRO A 322 29.65 -0.03 -0.77
N TRP A 323 28.32 0.06 -0.87
CA TRP A 323 27.43 -1.07 -0.61
C TRP A 323 27.17 -1.95 -1.85
N ARG A 324 27.50 -1.45 -3.04
CA ARG A 324 27.21 -2.12 -4.31
C ARG A 324 27.66 -3.58 -4.36
N GLU A 325 28.91 -3.85 -3.98
CA GLU A 325 29.49 -5.20 -4.01
C GLU A 325 29.19 -6.02 -2.74
N ARG A 326 28.64 -5.37 -1.72
CA ARG A 326 28.34 -5.98 -0.43
C ARG A 326 26.90 -6.49 -0.35
N LEU A 327 25.99 -5.92 -1.12
CA LEU A 327 24.57 -6.28 -1.15
C LEU A 327 24.30 -7.36 -2.20
N THR A 328 23.36 -8.25 -1.87
CA THR A 328 22.87 -9.29 -2.79
C THR A 328 21.57 -8.90 -3.48
N LEU A 329 21.21 -7.61 -3.42
CA LEU A 329 19.98 -7.06 -4.02
C LEU A 329 19.92 -7.33 -5.53
N ARG A 330 18.73 -7.70 -5.97
CA ARG A 330 18.39 -7.89 -7.39
C ARG A 330 17.22 -7.01 -7.79
N GLU A 331 16.31 -6.74 -6.85
CA GLU A 331 15.08 -5.98 -7.08
C GLU A 331 14.94 -4.87 -6.03
N VAL A 332 14.71 -3.65 -6.47
CA VAL A 332 14.48 -2.47 -5.63
C VAL A 332 13.23 -1.74 -6.08
N ILE A 333 12.30 -1.52 -5.13
CA ILE A 333 10.93 -1.08 -5.43
C ILE A 333 10.56 0.12 -4.58
N GLY A 334 10.01 1.17 -5.23
CA GLY A 334 9.31 2.27 -4.58
C GLY A 334 7.81 2.05 -4.61
N ALA A 335 7.10 2.27 -3.51
CA ALA A 335 5.64 2.15 -3.49
C ALA A 335 4.99 2.95 -2.37
N GLY A 336 3.76 3.42 -2.62
CA GLY A 336 2.90 4.09 -1.64
C GLY A 336 2.74 5.58 -1.86
N GLU A 337 3.69 6.19 -2.55
CA GLU A 337 3.70 7.59 -2.99
C GLU A 337 4.39 7.65 -4.36
N PRO A 338 4.17 8.70 -5.15
CA PRO A 338 4.93 8.89 -6.39
C PRO A 338 6.44 8.98 -6.13
N LEU A 339 7.23 8.34 -6.98
CA LEU A 339 8.68 8.25 -6.86
C LEU A 339 9.36 9.35 -7.70
N ASN A 340 10.23 10.14 -7.06
CA ASN A 340 10.98 11.17 -7.76
C ASN A 340 12.06 10.54 -8.67
N PRO A 341 12.18 10.96 -9.95
CA PRO A 341 13.20 10.48 -10.87
C PRO A 341 14.63 10.59 -10.37
N GLU A 342 14.98 11.66 -9.64
CA GLU A 342 16.30 11.85 -9.03
C GLU A 342 16.72 10.69 -8.14
N ILE A 343 15.80 10.17 -7.32
CA ILE A 343 16.06 9.02 -6.43
C ILE A 343 16.37 7.78 -7.26
N ILE A 344 15.66 7.59 -8.39
CA ILE A 344 15.89 6.46 -9.29
C ILE A 344 17.31 6.54 -9.87
N ASP A 345 17.72 7.72 -10.31
CA ASP A 345 19.04 7.94 -10.92
C ASP A 345 20.17 7.73 -9.91
N GLN A 346 20.05 8.27 -8.69
CA GLN A 346 21.05 8.08 -7.62
C GLN A 346 21.21 6.61 -7.23
N VAL A 347 20.12 5.86 -7.07
CA VAL A 347 20.17 4.42 -6.76
C VAL A 347 20.79 3.63 -7.91
N ARG A 348 20.44 3.96 -9.16
CA ARG A 348 21.03 3.34 -10.35
C ARG A 348 22.53 3.58 -10.44
N ASP A 349 22.97 4.81 -10.24
CA ASP A 349 24.38 5.18 -10.33
C ASP A 349 25.21 4.50 -9.22
N ALA A 350 24.65 4.45 -7.98
CA ALA A 350 25.32 3.82 -6.85
C ALA A 350 25.35 2.29 -6.95
N TRP A 351 24.24 1.63 -7.27
CA TRP A 351 24.10 0.17 -7.19
C TRP A 351 24.05 -0.54 -8.53
N GLY A 352 23.83 0.18 -9.63
CA GLY A 352 23.57 -0.41 -10.95
C GLY A 352 22.19 -1.08 -11.04
N LEU A 353 21.30 -0.84 -10.06
CA LEU A 353 19.96 -1.35 -10.01
C LEU A 353 18.95 -0.24 -10.30
N THR A 354 17.93 -0.58 -11.07
CA THR A 354 16.86 0.35 -11.39
C THR A 354 15.78 0.29 -10.31
N LEU A 355 15.61 1.38 -9.56
CA LEU A 355 14.52 1.52 -8.62
C LEU A 355 13.21 1.65 -9.41
N ARG A 356 12.31 0.68 -9.22
CA ARG A 356 11.08 0.54 -9.99
C ARG A 356 9.88 1.04 -9.20
N ASP A 357 9.09 1.89 -9.82
CA ASP A 357 7.84 2.39 -9.27
C ASP A 357 6.65 1.50 -9.69
N GLY A 358 5.55 1.64 -8.99
CA GLY A 358 4.29 1.02 -9.32
C GLY A 358 3.13 1.63 -8.55
N PHE A 359 1.93 1.39 -9.05
CA PHE A 359 0.70 1.97 -8.54
C PHE A 359 -0.33 0.89 -8.21
N GLY A 360 -0.99 1.10 -7.11
CA GLY A 360 -2.13 0.34 -6.64
C GLY A 360 -2.77 1.00 -5.45
N GLN A 361 -3.92 0.51 -5.08
CA GLN A 361 -4.70 1.00 -3.95
C GLN A 361 -5.02 -0.16 -3.00
N THR A 362 -5.49 0.12 -1.80
CA THR A 362 -6.07 -0.92 -0.94
C THR A 362 -7.18 -1.66 -1.67
N GLU A 363 -7.92 -0.95 -2.50
CA GLU A 363 -9.05 -1.41 -3.29
C GLU A 363 -8.67 -2.36 -4.45
N THR A 364 -7.41 -2.31 -4.96
CA THR A 364 -7.06 -2.95 -6.25
C THR A 364 -5.83 -3.85 -6.23
N CYS A 365 -5.08 -3.93 -5.13
CA CYS A 365 -3.71 -4.44 -5.14
C CYS A 365 -2.81 -3.63 -6.10
N ALA A 366 -1.68 -4.18 -6.55
CA ALA A 366 -0.86 -3.53 -7.58
C ALA A 366 -1.51 -3.73 -8.96
N GLN A 367 -1.76 -2.63 -9.69
CA GLN A 367 -2.45 -2.67 -11.00
C GLN A 367 -1.64 -2.07 -12.15
N ILE A 368 -0.64 -1.23 -11.84
CA ILE A 368 0.31 -0.66 -12.79
C ILE A 368 1.70 -0.85 -12.20
N GLY A 369 2.71 -1.15 -13.00
CA GLY A 369 4.06 -1.32 -12.49
C GLY A 369 5.14 -1.37 -13.55
N ASN A 370 6.32 -0.90 -13.16
CA ASN A 370 7.55 -1.19 -13.86
C ASN A 370 8.01 -2.59 -13.42
N THR A 371 7.91 -3.58 -14.29
CA THR A 371 8.23 -4.99 -13.98
C THR A 371 9.66 -5.35 -14.38
N PRO A 372 10.23 -6.45 -13.85
CA PRO A 372 11.52 -6.92 -14.34
C PRO A 372 11.53 -7.15 -15.86
N GLY A 373 12.63 -6.79 -16.52
CA GLY A 373 12.79 -6.98 -17.96
C GLY A 373 12.12 -5.91 -18.85
N GLN A 374 11.39 -4.96 -18.28
CA GLN A 374 10.91 -3.80 -19.03
C GLN A 374 11.96 -2.68 -19.04
N PRO A 375 12.11 -1.92 -20.17
CA PRO A 375 12.78 -0.64 -20.13
C PRO A 375 12.11 0.27 -19.11
N LEU A 376 12.89 0.91 -18.24
CA LEU A 376 12.32 1.86 -17.27
C LEU A 376 12.21 3.24 -17.90
N LYS A 377 11.06 3.91 -17.68
CA LYS A 377 10.90 5.33 -17.93
C LYS A 377 10.85 6.07 -16.59
N PRO A 378 11.88 6.83 -16.22
CA PRO A 378 11.90 7.61 -14.98
C PRO A 378 10.68 8.51 -14.85
N GLY A 379 10.05 8.55 -13.67
CA GLY A 379 8.82 9.30 -13.43
C GLY A 379 7.54 8.59 -13.84
N SER A 380 7.62 7.47 -14.57
CA SER A 380 6.45 6.65 -14.90
C SER A 380 6.19 5.60 -13.82
N MET A 381 4.89 5.38 -13.49
CA MET A 381 4.45 4.26 -12.66
C MET A 381 4.64 2.90 -13.36
N GLY A 382 4.91 2.88 -14.67
CA GLY A 382 5.02 1.69 -15.49
C GLY A 382 3.82 1.47 -16.41
N ARG A 383 3.59 0.20 -16.75
CA ARG A 383 2.48 -0.24 -17.62
C ARG A 383 1.48 -1.08 -16.84
N PRO A 384 0.24 -1.30 -17.36
CA PRO A 384 -0.75 -2.17 -16.73
C PRO A 384 -0.17 -3.55 -16.37
N LEU A 385 -0.46 -4.05 -15.18
CA LEU A 385 0.00 -5.37 -14.76
C LEU A 385 -0.90 -6.48 -15.34
N PRO A 386 -0.36 -7.70 -15.52
CA PRO A 386 -1.15 -8.84 -16.01
C PRO A 386 -2.46 -9.02 -15.25
N GLY A 387 -3.55 -9.17 -15.97
CA GLY A 387 -4.91 -9.34 -15.42
C GLY A 387 -5.68 -8.03 -15.16
N TYR A 388 -5.06 -6.87 -15.36
CA TYR A 388 -5.74 -5.57 -15.24
C TYR A 388 -5.87 -4.89 -16.61
N ASP A 389 -7.09 -4.54 -16.97
CA ASP A 389 -7.39 -3.68 -18.12
C ASP A 389 -7.54 -2.24 -17.62
N VAL A 390 -6.43 -1.50 -17.67
CA VAL A 390 -6.33 -0.11 -17.21
C VAL A 390 -6.61 0.83 -18.36
N VAL A 391 -7.55 1.73 -18.16
CA VAL A 391 -7.88 2.83 -19.08
C VAL A 391 -7.71 4.17 -18.39
N LEU A 392 -7.56 5.23 -19.15
CA LEU A 392 -7.66 6.62 -18.67
C LEU A 392 -8.96 7.21 -19.21
N LEU A 393 -9.78 7.78 -18.31
CA LEU A 393 -11.06 8.39 -18.66
C LEU A 393 -10.97 9.91 -18.55
N ASP A 394 -11.43 10.60 -19.60
CA ASP A 394 -11.55 12.06 -19.59
C ASP A 394 -12.75 12.52 -18.71
N VAL A 395 -13.02 13.82 -18.72
CA VAL A 395 -14.11 14.43 -17.92
C VAL A 395 -15.52 14.00 -18.37
N ASP A 396 -15.65 13.41 -19.55
CA ASP A 396 -16.90 12.89 -20.12
C ASP A 396 -16.99 11.36 -19.99
N ASP A 397 -16.14 10.74 -19.16
CA ASP A 397 -15.97 9.29 -18.98
C ASP A 397 -15.64 8.54 -20.30
N LYS A 398 -14.94 9.22 -21.25
CA LYS A 398 -14.45 8.61 -22.49
C LYS A 398 -12.98 8.25 -22.37
N GLU A 399 -12.61 7.14 -22.99
CA GLU A 399 -11.21 6.71 -23.04
C GLU A 399 -10.33 7.72 -23.77
N SER A 400 -9.20 8.03 -23.13
CA SER A 400 -8.23 9.03 -23.56
C SER A 400 -6.82 8.60 -23.17
N ASN A 401 -5.80 9.34 -23.62
CA ASN A 401 -4.44 9.18 -23.13
C ASN A 401 -4.13 10.08 -21.92
N GLU A 402 -5.07 10.89 -21.48
CA GLU A 402 -4.99 11.71 -20.27
C GLU A 402 -6.33 11.66 -19.54
N GLY A 403 -6.31 11.37 -18.24
CA GLY A 403 -7.54 11.34 -17.46
C GLY A 403 -7.43 10.56 -16.18
N GLU A 404 -8.59 10.15 -15.65
CA GLU A 404 -8.67 9.35 -14.44
C GLU A 404 -8.27 7.90 -14.73
N VAL A 405 -7.35 7.37 -13.92
CA VAL A 405 -6.98 5.95 -13.97
C VAL A 405 -8.19 5.13 -13.57
N SER A 406 -8.62 4.25 -14.45
CA SER A 406 -9.82 3.43 -14.24
C SER A 406 -9.58 1.99 -14.68
N LEU A 407 -10.31 1.05 -14.10
CA LEU A 407 -10.28 -0.37 -14.47
C LEU A 407 -11.58 -0.75 -15.16
N ARG A 408 -11.50 -1.44 -16.30
CA ARG A 408 -12.68 -2.06 -16.90
C ARG A 408 -13.25 -3.13 -15.96
N LEU A 409 -14.56 -3.19 -15.85
CA LEU A 409 -15.28 -4.17 -15.03
C LEU A 409 -15.83 -5.36 -15.83
N SER A 410 -15.53 -5.45 -17.12
CA SER A 410 -15.96 -6.57 -17.98
C SER A 410 -14.80 -7.08 -18.85
N PRO A 411 -14.12 -8.17 -18.43
CA PRO A 411 -14.28 -8.87 -17.16
C PRO A 411 -13.75 -8.09 -15.96
N ARG A 412 -14.40 -8.25 -14.81
CA ARG A 412 -13.95 -7.63 -13.56
C ARG A 412 -12.61 -8.25 -13.12
N PRO A 413 -11.57 -7.47 -12.83
CA PRO A 413 -10.32 -8.02 -12.34
C PRO A 413 -10.49 -8.61 -10.93
N THR A 414 -9.94 -9.82 -10.72
CA THR A 414 -10.07 -10.55 -9.46
C THR A 414 -9.49 -9.77 -8.27
N GLY A 415 -8.39 -9.04 -8.47
CA GLY A 415 -7.76 -8.25 -7.40
C GLY A 415 -8.51 -7.00 -6.96
N LEU A 416 -9.69 -6.70 -7.54
CA LEU A 416 -10.51 -5.55 -7.15
C LEU A 416 -11.36 -5.88 -5.93
N MET A 417 -11.43 -4.94 -4.95
CA MET A 417 -12.29 -5.03 -3.76
C MET A 417 -13.74 -5.38 -4.09
N VAL A 418 -14.46 -5.99 -3.17
CA VAL A 418 -15.89 -6.23 -3.35
C VAL A 418 -16.67 -4.92 -3.36
N CYS A 419 -16.51 -4.15 -2.28
CA CYS A 419 -17.23 -2.89 -2.07
C CYS A 419 -16.59 -2.07 -0.94
N TYR A 420 -17.11 -0.87 -0.71
CA TYR A 420 -17.03 -0.20 0.58
C TYR A 420 -18.20 -0.68 1.43
N GLU A 421 -17.92 -1.50 2.44
CA GLU A 421 -18.93 -2.32 3.12
C GLU A 421 -20.05 -1.51 3.80
N ASP A 422 -19.71 -0.38 4.40
CA ASP A 422 -20.68 0.46 5.09
C ASP A 422 -21.21 1.63 4.24
N SER A 423 -20.89 1.66 2.95
CA SER A 423 -21.28 2.76 2.05
C SER A 423 -21.56 2.30 0.63
N PRO A 424 -22.76 1.72 0.38
CA PRO A 424 -23.17 1.33 -0.97
C PRO A 424 -23.13 2.50 -1.96
N GLU A 425 -23.45 3.73 -1.52
CA GLU A 425 -23.43 4.93 -2.33
C GLU A 425 -22.02 5.25 -2.83
N LYS A 426 -21.00 5.15 -1.97
CA LYS A 426 -19.60 5.34 -2.37
C LYS A 426 -19.14 4.23 -3.30
N THR A 427 -19.59 3.01 -3.08
CA THR A 427 -19.32 1.90 -4.00
C THR A 427 -19.89 2.20 -5.38
N ALA A 428 -21.14 2.62 -5.47
CA ALA A 428 -21.79 3.00 -6.72
C ALA A 428 -21.11 4.20 -7.41
N GLN A 429 -20.57 5.15 -6.64
CA GLN A 429 -19.84 6.30 -7.18
C GLN A 429 -18.53 5.89 -7.86
N VAL A 430 -17.80 4.90 -7.30
CA VAL A 430 -16.52 4.47 -7.86
C VAL A 430 -16.66 3.31 -8.84
N MET A 431 -17.77 2.56 -8.82
CA MET A 431 -18.06 1.48 -9.76
C MET A 431 -19.29 1.85 -10.60
N ARG A 432 -19.06 2.64 -11.65
CA ARG A 432 -20.11 3.16 -12.53
C ARG A 432 -19.72 3.02 -14.01
N GLU A 433 -20.69 3.06 -14.90
CA GLU A 433 -20.52 3.06 -16.37
C GLU A 433 -19.55 1.96 -16.89
N GLY A 434 -19.47 0.82 -16.18
CA GLY A 434 -18.60 -0.30 -16.55
C GLY A 434 -17.14 -0.16 -16.13
N TYR A 435 -16.81 0.84 -15.32
CA TYR A 435 -15.46 1.11 -14.83
C TYR A 435 -15.40 1.23 -13.30
N TYR A 436 -14.24 0.87 -12.74
CA TYR A 436 -13.85 1.29 -11.40
C TYR A 436 -12.97 2.54 -11.51
N HIS A 437 -13.37 3.60 -10.84
CA HIS A 437 -12.72 4.91 -10.82
C HIS A 437 -11.82 5.04 -9.60
N THR A 438 -10.51 5.24 -9.83
CA THR A 438 -9.54 5.28 -8.73
C THR A 438 -9.48 6.62 -7.99
N GLY A 439 -9.94 7.69 -8.62
CA GLY A 439 -9.76 9.06 -8.15
C GLY A 439 -8.33 9.60 -8.36
N ASP A 440 -7.49 8.88 -9.10
CA ASP A 440 -6.13 9.28 -9.45
C ASP A 440 -6.06 9.61 -10.94
N THR A 441 -5.38 10.69 -11.33
CA THR A 441 -5.24 11.11 -12.73
C THR A 441 -3.84 10.85 -13.25
N ALA A 442 -3.74 10.49 -14.51
CA ALA A 442 -2.49 10.12 -15.16
C ALA A 442 -2.48 10.48 -16.65
N GLU A 443 -1.31 10.39 -17.26
CA GLU A 443 -1.07 10.48 -18.70
C GLU A 443 -0.45 9.17 -19.20
N ARG A 444 -0.84 8.73 -20.39
CA ARG A 444 -0.29 7.56 -21.08
C ARG A 444 0.48 7.97 -22.31
N ASP A 445 1.73 7.54 -22.41
CA ASP A 445 2.55 7.81 -23.59
C ASP A 445 2.30 6.78 -24.73
N ALA A 446 2.99 7.00 -25.87
CA ALA A 446 2.86 6.16 -27.05
C ALA A 446 3.36 4.71 -26.85
N ASP A 447 4.22 4.46 -25.86
CA ASP A 447 4.72 3.12 -25.52
C ASP A 447 3.89 2.44 -24.42
N GLY A 448 2.79 3.09 -23.98
CA GLY A 448 1.86 2.58 -22.99
C GLY A 448 2.25 2.79 -21.53
N TYR A 449 3.31 3.56 -21.26
CA TYR A 449 3.70 3.93 -19.90
C TYR A 449 2.77 5.00 -19.35
N ILE A 450 2.40 4.82 -18.08
CA ILE A 450 1.45 5.68 -17.38
C ILE A 450 2.21 6.49 -16.34
N THR A 451 2.11 7.81 -16.44
CA THR A 451 2.73 8.78 -15.52
C THR A 451 1.65 9.39 -14.63
N PHE A 452 1.87 9.35 -13.32
CA PHE A 452 0.96 9.94 -12.35
C PHE A 452 0.95 11.46 -12.45
N VAL A 453 -0.24 12.05 -12.57
CA VAL A 453 -0.42 13.50 -12.60
C VAL A 453 -0.87 14.02 -11.23
N GLY A 454 -1.76 13.33 -10.55
CA GLY A 454 -2.24 13.75 -9.23
C GLY A 454 -3.55 13.09 -8.82
N ARG A 455 -4.00 13.40 -7.62
CA ARG A 455 -5.37 13.10 -7.23
C ARG A 455 -6.34 13.97 -8.02
N ALA A 456 -7.45 13.40 -8.46
CA ALA A 456 -8.48 14.16 -9.18
C ALA A 456 -9.01 15.36 -8.37
N ASP A 457 -9.01 15.22 -7.03
CA ASP A 457 -9.44 16.27 -6.08
C ASP A 457 -8.29 17.22 -5.65
N ASP A 458 -7.03 16.93 -5.96
CA ASP A 458 -5.86 17.78 -5.67
C ASP A 458 -5.41 18.59 -6.89
N VAL A 459 -5.62 18.07 -8.10
CA VAL A 459 -5.36 18.81 -9.34
C VAL A 459 -6.29 20.00 -9.44
N PHE A 460 -5.76 21.19 -9.65
CA PHE A 460 -6.55 22.44 -9.68
C PHE A 460 -6.31 23.26 -10.94
N LYS A 461 -7.24 24.19 -11.21
CA LYS A 461 -7.11 25.14 -12.32
C LYS A 461 -6.45 26.43 -11.83
N ALA A 462 -5.40 26.85 -12.53
CA ALA A 462 -4.82 28.18 -12.43
C ALA A 462 -4.99 28.85 -13.79
N SER A 463 -5.88 29.85 -13.88
CA SER A 463 -6.41 30.35 -15.16
C SER A 463 -7.07 29.18 -15.94
N ASP A 464 -6.67 28.95 -17.20
CA ASP A 464 -7.19 27.85 -18.03
C ASP A 464 -6.36 26.56 -17.96
N TYR A 465 -5.29 26.55 -17.15
CA TYR A 465 -4.37 25.40 -17.07
C TYR A 465 -4.70 24.50 -15.87
N ARG A 466 -4.64 23.18 -16.09
CA ARG A 466 -4.63 22.20 -15.00
C ARG A 466 -3.23 22.12 -14.43
N ILE A 467 -3.15 22.25 -13.10
CA ILE A 467 -1.87 22.20 -12.36
C ILE A 467 -1.86 20.95 -11.50
N SER A 468 -0.83 20.14 -11.69
CA SER A 468 -0.51 19.01 -10.83
C SER A 468 0.32 19.49 -9.63
N PRO A 469 -0.17 19.37 -8.39
CA PRO A 469 0.66 19.66 -7.22
C PRO A 469 1.93 18.81 -7.20
N PHE A 470 1.81 17.53 -7.55
CA PHE A 470 2.93 16.59 -7.52
C PHE A 470 4.07 16.99 -8.46
N GLU A 471 3.78 17.45 -9.67
CA GLU A 471 4.81 17.91 -10.62
C GLU A 471 5.61 19.08 -10.05
N LEU A 472 4.91 20.05 -9.44
CA LEU A 472 5.56 21.21 -8.84
C LEU A 472 6.35 20.82 -7.59
N GLU A 473 5.80 19.92 -6.77
CA GLU A 473 6.48 19.37 -5.59
C GLU A 473 7.76 18.64 -6.00
N SER A 474 7.70 17.80 -7.04
CA SER A 474 8.87 17.08 -7.54
C SER A 474 9.97 18.04 -7.99
N ALA A 475 9.62 19.11 -8.71
CA ALA A 475 10.58 20.12 -9.15
C ALA A 475 11.22 20.86 -7.95
N LEU A 476 10.43 21.25 -6.94
CA LEU A 476 10.95 21.95 -5.77
C LEU A 476 11.81 21.07 -4.86
N MET A 477 11.53 19.76 -4.80
CA MET A 477 12.33 18.80 -4.06
C MET A 477 13.76 18.62 -4.57
N GLU A 478 14.05 19.05 -5.81
CA GLU A 478 15.42 19.05 -6.36
C GLU A 478 16.30 20.19 -5.78
N HIS A 479 15.69 21.14 -5.06
CA HIS A 479 16.44 22.23 -4.43
C HIS A 479 17.04 21.77 -3.10
N GLU A 480 18.35 21.98 -2.89
CA GLU A 480 19.13 21.48 -1.74
C GLU A 480 18.60 21.94 -0.36
N ALA A 481 17.96 23.11 -0.30
CA ALA A 481 17.39 23.65 0.92
C ALA A 481 16.00 23.06 1.24
N VAL A 482 15.37 22.28 0.37
CA VAL A 482 13.99 21.76 0.53
C VAL A 482 14.01 20.33 1.02
N ALA A 483 13.49 20.10 2.24
CA ALA A 483 13.35 18.75 2.80
C ALA A 483 11.99 18.11 2.46
N GLU A 484 10.89 18.88 2.57
CA GLU A 484 9.54 18.45 2.16
C GLU A 484 8.79 19.65 1.57
N VAL A 485 7.80 19.34 0.71
CA VAL A 485 6.95 20.36 0.10
C VAL A 485 5.53 19.86 -0.08
N ALA A 486 4.57 20.77 0.07
CA ALA A 486 3.18 20.55 -0.30
C ALA A 486 2.67 21.73 -1.13
N ILE A 487 2.12 21.43 -2.30
CA ILE A 487 1.50 22.43 -3.18
C ILE A 487 -0.02 22.40 -3.02
N VAL A 488 -0.60 23.57 -2.84
CA VAL A 488 -2.07 23.77 -2.84
C VAL A 488 -2.45 24.99 -3.68
N PRO A 489 -3.71 25.06 -4.20
CA PRO A 489 -4.24 26.25 -4.79
C PRO A 489 -4.43 27.34 -3.72
N SER A 490 -3.84 28.51 -3.93
CA SER A 490 -4.12 29.70 -3.15
C SER A 490 -5.06 30.61 -3.94
N PRO A 491 -6.22 31.05 -3.40
CA PRO A 491 -7.19 31.88 -4.11
C PRO A 491 -6.55 33.16 -4.67
N ASP A 492 -6.85 33.46 -5.93
CA ASP A 492 -6.35 34.65 -6.64
C ASP A 492 -7.50 35.33 -7.39
N PRO A 493 -7.66 36.66 -7.27
CA PRO A 493 -8.79 37.37 -7.87
C PRO A 493 -8.76 37.42 -9.40
N VAL A 494 -7.59 37.23 -10.03
CA VAL A 494 -7.43 37.31 -11.49
C VAL A 494 -7.35 35.92 -12.12
N ARG A 495 -6.67 34.96 -11.44
CA ARG A 495 -6.33 33.64 -11.99
C ARG A 495 -7.14 32.50 -11.37
N LEU A 496 -8.20 32.78 -10.63
CA LEU A 496 -8.96 31.85 -9.79
C LEU A 496 -8.11 31.30 -8.63
N ALA A 497 -6.98 30.71 -8.94
CA ALA A 497 -6.00 30.24 -8.00
C ALA A 497 -4.59 30.34 -8.57
N VAL A 498 -3.61 30.40 -7.68
CA VAL A 498 -2.18 30.29 -7.99
C VAL A 498 -1.53 29.20 -7.16
N PRO A 499 -0.49 28.52 -7.65
CA PRO A 499 0.23 27.53 -6.86
C PRO A 499 0.94 28.17 -5.67
N LYS A 500 0.67 27.65 -4.47
CA LYS A 500 1.37 27.98 -3.23
C LYS A 500 2.12 26.76 -2.70
N ALA A 501 3.39 26.93 -2.38
CA ALA A 501 4.24 25.92 -1.77
C ALA A 501 4.37 26.16 -0.26
N TYR A 502 4.02 25.14 0.54
CA TYR A 502 4.42 25.03 1.93
C TYR A 502 5.70 24.18 1.99
N LEU A 503 6.78 24.74 2.52
CA LEU A 503 8.12 24.16 2.47
C LEU A 503 8.66 23.90 3.87
N ILE A 504 9.13 22.67 4.10
CA ILE A 504 9.99 22.35 5.22
C ILE A 504 11.44 22.41 4.71
N LEU A 505 12.28 23.17 5.39
CA LEU A 505 13.67 23.34 5.04
C LEU A 505 14.54 22.22 5.61
N THR A 506 15.68 21.96 4.97
CA THR A 506 16.72 21.05 5.47
C THR A 506 17.29 21.52 6.80
N THR A 507 17.71 20.58 7.63
CA THR A 507 18.23 20.88 8.99
C THR A 507 19.41 21.86 8.92
N GLY A 508 19.30 22.96 9.66
CA GLY A 508 20.32 23.99 9.70
C GLY A 508 20.15 25.13 8.69
N THR A 509 19.14 25.07 7.85
CA THR A 509 18.80 26.14 6.89
C THR A 509 17.71 27.03 7.49
N PRO A 510 17.98 28.28 7.85
CA PRO A 510 16.97 29.18 8.39
C PRO A 510 16.07 29.76 7.28
N PRO A 511 14.78 29.99 7.56
CA PRO A 511 13.91 30.69 6.63
C PRO A 511 14.38 32.14 6.43
N SER A 512 14.50 32.57 5.19
CA SER A 512 14.88 33.95 4.86
C SER A 512 14.22 34.42 3.57
N ARG A 513 14.24 35.75 3.36
CA ARG A 513 13.74 36.36 2.14
C ARG A 513 14.63 35.99 0.93
N GLU A 514 15.92 35.95 1.14
CA GLU A 514 16.93 35.62 0.11
C GLU A 514 16.74 34.18 -0.36
N LEU A 515 16.52 33.24 0.58
CA LEU A 515 16.24 31.85 0.24
C LEU A 515 14.91 31.70 -0.52
N ALA A 516 13.89 32.47 -0.17
CA ALA A 516 12.63 32.45 -0.90
C ALA A 516 12.82 32.94 -2.35
N GLU A 517 13.63 33.99 -2.58
CA GLU A 517 13.98 34.48 -3.92
C GLU A 517 14.73 33.42 -4.73
N GLU A 518 15.69 32.75 -4.11
CA GLU A 518 16.45 31.66 -4.72
C GLU A 518 15.54 30.51 -5.15
N ILE A 519 14.64 30.06 -4.27
CA ILE A 519 13.68 28.97 -4.57
C ILE A 519 12.70 29.40 -5.68
N PHE A 520 12.21 30.63 -5.69
CA PHE A 520 11.40 31.13 -6.82
C PHE A 520 12.17 31.13 -8.12
N ALA A 521 13.43 31.58 -8.12
CA ALA A 521 14.28 31.56 -9.30
C ALA A 521 14.54 30.13 -9.80
N PHE A 522 14.83 29.22 -8.86
CA PHE A 522 15.00 27.80 -9.15
C PHE A 522 13.72 27.20 -9.78
N ALA A 523 12.55 27.38 -9.16
CA ALA A 523 11.28 26.92 -9.69
C ALA A 523 11.01 27.44 -11.11
N ARG A 524 11.35 28.72 -11.38
CA ARG A 524 11.21 29.31 -12.72
C ARG A 524 12.13 28.69 -13.76
N SER A 525 13.29 28.22 -13.37
CA SER A 525 14.23 27.54 -14.28
C SER A 525 13.78 26.12 -14.66
N ARG A 526 12.94 25.48 -13.81
CA ARG A 526 12.49 24.09 -13.95
C ARG A 526 11.07 23.98 -14.50
N LEU A 527 10.21 24.95 -14.22
CA LEU A 527 8.78 24.89 -14.52
C LEU A 527 8.37 25.83 -15.65
N ALA A 528 7.47 25.38 -16.50
CA ALA A 528 6.87 26.21 -17.53
C ALA A 528 6.17 27.46 -16.91
N PRO A 529 6.07 28.60 -17.61
CA PRO A 529 5.54 29.84 -17.07
C PRO A 529 4.15 29.75 -16.44
N TYR A 530 3.27 28.90 -16.95
CA TYR A 530 1.92 28.70 -16.41
C TYR A 530 1.88 27.78 -15.17
N LYS A 531 2.96 27.02 -14.90
CA LYS A 531 3.12 26.14 -13.74
C LYS A 531 3.90 26.79 -12.59
N ARG A 532 4.31 28.05 -12.72
CA ARG A 532 5.17 28.71 -11.72
C ARG A 532 4.50 28.80 -10.37
N VAL A 533 5.25 28.44 -9.33
CA VAL A 533 4.87 28.70 -7.93
C VAL A 533 4.86 30.21 -7.71
N ARG A 534 3.77 30.73 -7.14
CA ARG A 534 3.58 32.18 -6.94
C ARG A 534 3.65 32.60 -5.48
N ARG A 535 3.48 31.65 -4.57
CA ARG A 535 3.55 31.87 -3.13
C ARG A 535 4.37 30.78 -2.48
N ILE A 536 5.20 31.14 -1.55
CA ILE A 536 6.02 30.22 -0.74
C ILE A 536 5.78 30.54 0.72
N GLU A 537 5.62 29.53 1.55
CA GLU A 537 5.58 29.65 3.01
C GLU A 537 6.47 28.60 3.63
N PHE A 538 7.47 29.05 4.41
CA PHE A 538 8.29 28.14 5.21
C PHE A 538 7.54 27.75 6.46
N VAL A 539 7.46 26.45 6.74
CA VAL A 539 6.74 25.87 7.87
C VAL A 539 7.62 24.85 8.59
N ASP A 540 7.38 24.65 9.89
CA ASP A 540 8.11 23.65 10.68
C ASP A 540 7.59 22.23 10.42
N GLU A 541 6.29 22.12 10.10
CA GLU A 541 5.65 20.83 9.86
C GLU A 541 4.51 20.94 8.82
N LEU A 542 4.24 19.83 8.13
CA LEU A 542 3.08 19.67 7.25
C LEU A 542 2.05 18.77 7.93
N PRO A 543 0.74 19.08 7.84
CA PRO A 543 -0.30 18.21 8.38
C PRO A 543 -0.29 16.87 7.66
N LYS A 544 -0.18 15.78 8.42
CA LYS A 544 -0.09 14.43 7.89
C LYS A 544 -1.22 13.55 8.41
N THR A 545 -1.59 12.55 7.62
CA THR A 545 -2.42 11.44 8.08
C THR A 545 -1.61 10.55 9.01
N ILE A 546 -2.28 9.64 9.72
CA ILE A 546 -1.62 8.61 10.54
C ILE A 546 -0.65 7.76 9.69
N SER A 547 -0.89 7.63 8.38
CA SER A 547 -0.01 6.94 7.43
C SER A 547 1.18 7.76 6.92
N GLY A 548 1.34 9.00 7.39
CA GLY A 548 2.42 9.90 6.96
C GLY A 548 2.13 10.69 5.69
N LYS A 549 0.98 10.52 5.04
CA LYS A 549 0.61 11.26 3.82
C LYS A 549 0.16 12.68 4.15
N ILE A 550 0.58 13.65 3.34
CA ILE A 550 0.23 15.07 3.49
C ILE A 550 -1.29 15.26 3.35
N ARG A 551 -1.91 15.96 4.29
CA ARG A 551 -3.34 16.30 4.30
C ARG A 551 -3.60 17.60 3.55
N ARG A 552 -3.48 17.58 2.21
CA ARG A 552 -3.70 18.78 1.37
C ARG A 552 -5.07 19.41 1.54
N VAL A 553 -6.10 18.62 1.84
CA VAL A 553 -7.45 19.13 2.14
C VAL A 553 -7.43 20.12 3.31
N GLN A 554 -6.64 19.84 4.35
CA GLN A 554 -6.49 20.75 5.48
C GLN A 554 -5.74 22.01 5.06
N LEU A 555 -4.59 21.88 4.40
CA LEU A 555 -3.82 23.02 3.89
C LEU A 555 -4.66 23.92 2.99
N ARG A 556 -5.48 23.34 2.09
CA ARG A 556 -6.41 24.13 1.23
C ARG A 556 -7.43 24.92 2.04
N LYS A 557 -8.02 24.31 3.07
CA LYS A 557 -8.99 25.00 3.93
C LYS A 557 -8.33 26.14 4.70
N ASP A 558 -7.19 25.88 5.28
CA ASP A 558 -6.43 26.86 6.05
C ASP A 558 -5.97 28.02 5.17
N GLU A 559 -5.55 27.74 3.92
CA GLU A 559 -5.17 28.76 2.94
C GLU A 559 -6.35 29.64 2.52
N VAL A 560 -7.52 29.05 2.26
CA VAL A 560 -8.73 29.83 1.93
C VAL A 560 -9.10 30.77 3.07
N LEU A 561 -9.08 30.31 4.32
CA LEU A 561 -9.37 31.12 5.49
C LEU A 561 -8.34 32.24 5.67
N LYS A 562 -7.05 31.94 5.45
CA LYS A 562 -5.95 32.89 5.53
C LYS A 562 -6.10 34.02 4.50
N VAL A 563 -6.40 33.68 3.25
CA VAL A 563 -6.62 34.66 2.17
C VAL A 563 -7.87 35.50 2.45
N GLN A 564 -8.97 34.90 2.94
CA GLN A 564 -10.19 35.63 3.32
C GLN A 564 -9.95 36.63 4.46
N ALA A 565 -9.10 36.28 5.41
CA ALA A 565 -8.71 37.15 6.50
C ALA A 565 -7.67 38.22 6.11
N ALA A 566 -7.22 38.24 4.84
CA ALA A 566 -6.09 39.03 4.35
C ALA A 566 -4.83 38.87 5.24
N ALA A 567 -4.68 37.70 5.87
CA ALA A 567 -3.55 37.37 6.73
C ALA A 567 -2.39 36.85 5.90
N ARG A 568 -1.16 37.15 6.37
CA ARG A 568 0.08 36.64 5.79
C ARG A 568 0.92 36.03 6.90
N GLY A 569 1.53 34.89 6.63
CA GLY A 569 2.46 34.25 7.56
C GLY A 569 3.77 35.03 7.73
N GLU A 570 4.46 34.84 8.85
CA GLU A 570 5.74 35.51 9.14
C GLU A 570 6.80 35.17 8.08
N HIS A 571 6.83 33.90 7.63
CA HIS A 571 7.74 33.38 6.63
C HIS A 571 7.04 33.06 5.31
N GLU A 572 6.03 33.86 4.96
CA GLU A 572 5.31 33.74 3.70
C GLU A 572 5.74 34.82 2.72
N PHE A 573 6.12 34.39 1.53
CA PHE A 573 6.63 35.24 0.47
C PHE A 573 5.82 35.06 -0.82
N PHE A 574 5.57 36.16 -1.50
CA PHE A 574 4.90 36.18 -2.80
C PHE A 574 5.93 36.49 -3.89
N GLU A 575 5.80 35.90 -5.07
CA GLU A 575 6.68 36.19 -6.21
C GLU A 575 6.75 37.69 -6.51
N GLU A 576 5.64 38.41 -6.28
CA GLU A 576 5.51 39.85 -6.47
C GLU A 576 6.39 40.69 -5.51
N ASP A 577 6.82 40.12 -4.39
CA ASP A 577 7.74 40.76 -3.45
C ASP A 577 9.15 40.90 -3.99
N PHE A 578 9.46 40.21 -5.12
CA PHE A 578 10.78 40.14 -5.73
C PHE A 578 10.80 40.74 -7.14
N PRO A 579 10.97 42.08 -7.26
CA PRO A 579 10.96 42.74 -8.58
C PRO A 579 12.03 42.24 -9.55
N GLY A 580 13.15 41.71 -9.02
CA GLY A 580 14.24 41.12 -9.82
C GLY A 580 13.88 39.85 -10.57
N LEU A 581 12.81 39.17 -10.16
CA LEU A 581 12.30 37.98 -10.83
C LEU A 581 11.34 38.31 -12.01
N LYS A 582 11.03 39.58 -12.27
CA LYS A 582 10.22 40.02 -13.38
C LYS A 582 11.01 39.93 -14.68
N GLY A 583 10.92 38.77 -15.36
CA GLY A 583 11.50 38.49 -16.65
C GLY A 583 10.65 37.49 -17.42
#